data_2df05a163d38964dd32659803fa56077
#
_entry.id   2df05a163d38964dd32659803fa56077
#
_cell.length_a   1.000
_cell.length_b   1.000
_cell.length_c   1.000
_cell.angle_alpha   90.00
_cell.angle_beta   90.00
_cell.angle_gamma   90.00
#
_symmetry.space_group_name_H-M   'P 1'
#
loop_
_entity.id
_entity.type
_entity.pdbx_description
1 polymer ?
#
loop_
_entity_poly.entity_id
_entity_poly.type
_entity_poly.pdbx_seq_one_letter_code
_entity_poly.pdbx_strand_id
1 'polypeptide(L)'
;IMTAHLFIPSLDNNESTPISLSENVVNGLLTEEMGFNGLKFTDGLNMKAVSDLYEPGELDVKALIAGNDIMLCAEDVPKAIKLIKKAISSGDISEQNIHQKCKKILMAKSWMNLDDFQTIDISSIDDSLTTEKTQKINYGLIKSSITLLQNYDDIIPLKRLDTLKIASLSIGKNFNSFQESLNLYAKVDTFSINEGADIKNQALVLDQLSKYNLVIVSVHKSNASAWKDFKISKNTDIFLQTIA
;
A
#
# COMPACT_ATOMS: atom_id res chain seq x y z
N ILE A 1 3.55 17.07 -2.87
CA ILE A 1 3.35 16.11 -3.98
C ILE A 1 4.64 15.34 -4.20
N MET A 2 4.54 14.04 -4.49
CA MET A 2 5.66 13.19 -4.92
C MET A 2 5.54 12.96 -6.42
N THR A 3 6.61 13.26 -7.19
CA THR A 3 6.66 13.07 -8.63
C THR A 3 7.12 11.65 -8.95
N ALA A 4 6.36 10.93 -9.76
CA ALA A 4 6.64 9.54 -10.11
C ALA A 4 7.65 9.42 -11.27
N HIS A 5 8.40 8.31 -11.30
CA HIS A 5 9.33 8.00 -12.40
C HIS A 5 8.61 7.32 -13.57
N LEU A 6 7.67 8.06 -14.18
CA LEU A 6 6.86 7.58 -15.30
C LEU A 6 7.24 8.33 -16.58
N PHE A 7 7.16 7.66 -17.73
CA PHE A 7 7.24 8.27 -19.04
C PHE A 7 5.83 8.56 -19.54
N ILE A 8 5.51 9.84 -19.75
CA ILE A 8 4.18 10.28 -20.22
C ILE A 8 4.39 11.17 -21.45
N PRO A 9 4.40 10.60 -22.66
CA PRO A 9 4.69 11.34 -23.89
C PRO A 9 3.77 12.53 -24.16
N SER A 10 2.54 12.49 -23.65
CA SER A 10 1.60 13.61 -23.78
C SER A 10 1.94 14.82 -22.90
N LEU A 11 2.80 14.67 -21.88
CA LEU A 11 3.25 15.75 -21.01
C LEU A 11 4.67 16.22 -21.32
N ASP A 12 5.52 15.32 -21.80
CA ASP A 12 6.88 15.63 -22.25
C ASP A 12 7.23 14.72 -23.43
N ASN A 13 7.53 15.34 -24.57
CA ASN A 13 7.86 14.65 -25.82
C ASN A 13 9.23 13.93 -25.77
N ASN A 14 10.02 14.13 -24.71
CA ASN A 14 11.27 13.44 -24.53
C ASN A 14 11.02 12.04 -23.95
N GLU A 15 10.92 11.05 -24.84
CA GLU A 15 10.65 9.64 -24.49
C GLU A 15 11.67 9.00 -23.53
N SER A 16 12.80 9.68 -23.29
CA SER A 16 13.86 9.19 -22.41
C SER A 16 13.87 9.87 -21.03
N THR A 17 12.98 10.84 -20.78
CA THR A 17 12.96 11.60 -19.53
C THR A 17 11.71 11.30 -18.72
N PRO A 18 11.85 10.66 -17.56
CA PRO A 18 10.73 10.49 -16.63
C PRO A 18 10.19 11.86 -16.17
N ILE A 19 8.87 11.96 -15.96
CA ILE A 19 8.23 13.24 -15.58
C ILE A 19 8.81 13.86 -14.30
N SER A 20 9.34 13.06 -13.38
CA SER A 20 10.05 13.51 -12.18
C SER A 20 11.35 14.29 -12.47
N LEU A 21 11.91 14.13 -13.68
CA LEU A 21 13.12 14.81 -14.16
C LEU A 21 12.82 15.82 -15.27
N SER A 22 11.55 16.01 -15.61
CA SER A 22 11.10 16.95 -16.64
C SER A 22 10.81 18.33 -16.04
N GLU A 23 11.53 19.33 -16.47
CA GLU A 23 11.28 20.73 -16.11
C GLU A 23 9.90 21.19 -16.61
N ASN A 24 9.51 20.76 -17.81
CA ASN A 24 8.20 21.08 -18.39
C ASN A 24 7.06 20.59 -17.50
N VAL A 25 7.22 19.41 -16.85
CA VAL A 25 6.18 18.83 -16.00
C VAL A 25 6.25 19.38 -14.58
N VAL A 26 7.44 19.36 -13.95
CA VAL A 26 7.56 19.71 -12.53
C VAL A 26 7.49 21.22 -12.29
N ASN A 27 8.13 22.01 -13.13
CA ASN A 27 8.02 23.48 -13.07
C ASN A 27 6.86 23.97 -13.91
N GLY A 28 6.84 23.69 -15.21
CA GLY A 28 5.86 24.24 -16.14
C GLY A 28 4.43 23.84 -15.75
N LEU A 29 4.09 22.56 -15.84
CA LEU A 29 2.72 22.11 -15.58
C LEU A 29 2.35 22.23 -14.09
N LEU A 30 3.12 21.61 -13.20
CA LEU A 30 2.72 21.50 -11.78
C LEU A 30 2.81 22.84 -11.05
N THR A 31 3.90 23.59 -11.24
CA THR A 31 4.10 24.85 -10.51
C THR A 31 3.45 26.05 -11.19
N GLU A 32 3.69 26.25 -12.48
CA GLU A 32 3.26 27.48 -13.17
C GLU A 32 1.80 27.39 -13.62
N GLU A 33 1.41 26.31 -14.31
CA GLU A 33 0.07 26.18 -14.85
C GLU A 33 -0.96 25.79 -13.77
N MET A 34 -0.65 24.78 -12.94
CA MET A 34 -1.55 24.32 -11.86
C MET A 34 -1.42 25.13 -10.56
N GLY A 35 -0.43 26.02 -10.45
CA GLY A 35 -0.21 26.87 -9.28
C GLY A 35 0.21 26.14 -8.00
N PHE A 36 0.82 24.95 -8.10
CA PHE A 36 1.20 24.19 -6.92
C PHE A 36 2.46 24.76 -6.25
N ASN A 37 2.29 25.34 -5.07
CA ASN A 37 3.34 26.00 -4.29
C ASN A 37 3.84 25.17 -3.09
N GLY A 38 3.34 23.95 -2.88
CA GLY A 38 3.78 23.04 -1.82
C GLY A 38 5.13 22.38 -2.12
N LEU A 39 5.59 21.53 -1.20
CA LEU A 39 6.84 20.77 -1.38
C LEU A 39 6.67 19.71 -2.47
N LYS A 40 7.67 19.64 -3.36
CA LYS A 40 7.78 18.66 -4.43
C LYS A 40 8.92 17.69 -4.11
N PHE A 41 8.57 16.42 -3.98
CA PHE A 41 9.49 15.32 -3.70
C PHE A 41 9.68 14.50 -4.98
N THR A 42 10.85 13.98 -5.21
CA THR A 42 11.00 12.87 -6.15
C THR A 42 10.47 11.58 -5.50
N ASP A 43 10.11 10.58 -6.29
CA ASP A 43 10.16 9.19 -5.83
C ASP A 43 11.62 8.75 -5.61
N GLY A 44 11.86 7.54 -5.14
CA GLY A 44 13.19 7.08 -4.80
C GLY A 44 14.16 7.07 -5.99
N LEU A 45 15.20 7.90 -5.95
CA LEU A 45 16.19 8.02 -7.03
C LEU A 45 17.04 6.75 -7.22
N ASN A 46 17.00 5.82 -6.28
CA ASN A 46 17.63 4.49 -6.38
C ASN A 46 16.76 3.47 -7.13
N MET A 47 15.58 3.85 -7.61
CA MET A 47 14.72 2.97 -8.40
C MET A 47 15.29 2.78 -9.81
N LYS A 48 15.31 1.53 -10.30
CA LYS A 48 15.86 1.16 -11.63
C LYS A 48 15.29 1.97 -12.80
N ALA A 49 14.07 2.45 -12.67
CA ALA A 49 13.43 3.29 -13.68
C ALA A 49 14.20 4.60 -13.99
N VAL A 50 15.05 5.05 -13.07
CA VAL A 50 15.87 6.25 -13.20
C VAL A 50 17.36 6.01 -12.91
N SER A 51 17.70 5.12 -11.97
CA SER A 51 19.11 4.85 -11.63
C SER A 51 19.88 4.16 -12.75
N ASP A 52 19.19 3.43 -13.64
CA ASP A 52 19.83 2.84 -14.83
C ASP A 52 20.06 3.86 -15.96
N LEU A 53 19.52 5.08 -15.86
CA LEU A 53 19.63 6.11 -16.90
C LEU A 53 20.77 7.09 -16.67
N TYR A 54 21.18 7.32 -15.43
CA TYR A 54 22.13 8.36 -15.04
C TYR A 54 23.06 7.88 -13.94
N GLU A 55 24.28 8.41 -13.94
CA GLU A 55 25.22 8.15 -12.85
C GLU A 55 24.75 8.76 -11.51
N PRO A 56 25.05 8.11 -10.37
CA PRO A 56 24.78 8.66 -9.06
C PRO A 56 25.26 10.12 -8.92
N GLY A 57 24.43 10.99 -8.36
CA GLY A 57 24.68 12.42 -8.22
C GLY A 57 24.30 13.27 -9.47
N GLU A 58 24.39 12.76 -10.69
CA GLU A 58 23.87 13.45 -11.88
C GLU A 58 22.35 13.47 -11.87
N LEU A 59 21.75 12.36 -11.49
CA LEU A 59 20.32 12.21 -11.30
C LEU A 59 19.75 13.23 -10.33
N ASP A 60 20.46 13.47 -9.20
CA ASP A 60 20.09 14.46 -8.20
C ASP A 60 20.09 15.89 -8.75
N VAL A 61 21.10 16.24 -9.56
CA VAL A 61 21.18 17.54 -10.23
C VAL A 61 20.02 17.72 -11.19
N LYS A 62 19.72 16.71 -12.01
CA LYS A 62 18.59 16.75 -12.95
C LYS A 62 17.25 16.93 -12.26
N ALA A 63 17.02 16.16 -11.16
CA ALA A 63 15.82 16.27 -10.35
C ALA A 63 15.66 17.68 -9.74
N LEU A 64 16.76 18.27 -9.30
CA LEU A 64 16.78 19.62 -8.74
C LEU A 64 16.49 20.70 -9.80
N ILE A 65 17.07 20.57 -10.99
CA ILE A 65 16.82 21.45 -12.16
C ILE A 65 15.36 21.34 -12.61
N ALA A 66 14.82 20.11 -12.66
CA ALA A 66 13.41 19.88 -13.00
C ALA A 66 12.42 20.60 -12.06
N GLY A 67 12.88 20.98 -10.86
CA GLY A 67 12.08 21.77 -9.95
C GLY A 67 11.68 21.06 -8.65
N ASN A 68 12.12 19.82 -8.41
CA ASN A 68 11.86 19.16 -7.13
C ASN A 68 12.57 19.90 -5.99
N ASP A 69 11.97 19.92 -4.84
CA ASP A 69 12.52 20.58 -3.65
C ASP A 69 13.33 19.58 -2.80
N ILE A 70 12.94 18.30 -2.81
CA ILE A 70 13.55 17.22 -2.01
C ILE A 70 13.76 15.98 -2.89
N MET A 71 14.97 15.47 -2.92
CA MET A 71 15.38 14.23 -3.57
C MET A 71 15.36 13.08 -2.57
N LEU A 72 14.64 12.01 -2.87
CA LEU A 72 14.57 10.83 -2.00
C LEU A 72 15.58 9.77 -2.42
N CYS A 73 16.22 9.12 -1.45
CA CYS A 73 17.10 7.97 -1.67
C CYS A 73 18.22 8.24 -2.68
N ALA A 74 18.89 9.39 -2.59
CA ALA A 74 20.11 9.68 -3.36
C ALA A 74 21.17 8.58 -3.09
N GLU A 75 21.74 7.98 -4.14
CA GLU A 75 22.69 6.87 -4.00
C GLU A 75 24.08 7.32 -3.51
N ASP A 76 24.51 8.52 -3.91
CA ASP A 76 25.80 9.11 -3.50
C ASP A 76 25.61 10.58 -3.14
N VAL A 77 25.24 10.86 -1.91
CA VAL A 77 25.00 12.23 -1.41
C VAL A 77 26.24 13.12 -1.50
N PRO A 78 27.47 12.66 -1.13
CA PRO A 78 28.68 13.48 -1.32
C PRO A 78 28.93 13.88 -2.76
N LYS A 79 28.74 12.96 -3.71
CA LYS A 79 28.90 13.23 -5.15
C LYS A 79 27.80 14.19 -5.65
N ALA A 80 26.54 13.98 -5.22
CA ALA A 80 25.42 14.87 -5.52
C ALA A 80 25.70 16.31 -5.07
N ILE A 81 26.14 16.52 -3.84
CA ILE A 81 26.51 17.85 -3.31
C ILE A 81 27.62 18.49 -4.16
N LYS A 82 28.64 17.72 -4.54
CA LYS A 82 29.74 18.23 -5.37
C LYS A 82 29.23 18.67 -6.75
N LEU A 83 28.37 17.88 -7.37
CA LEU A 83 27.83 18.18 -8.70
C LEU A 83 26.83 19.35 -8.66
N ILE A 84 26.00 19.44 -7.62
CA ILE A 84 25.10 20.60 -7.40
C ILE A 84 25.92 21.89 -7.23
N LYS A 85 27.01 21.88 -6.42
CA LYS A 85 27.89 23.03 -6.30
C LYS A 85 28.53 23.42 -7.63
N LYS A 86 28.91 22.44 -8.46
CA LYS A 86 29.42 22.70 -9.81
C LYS A 86 28.32 23.34 -10.70
N ALA A 87 27.08 22.83 -10.65
CA ALA A 87 25.95 23.37 -11.40
C ALA A 87 25.61 24.82 -10.98
N ILE A 88 25.78 25.14 -9.69
CA ILE A 88 25.64 26.53 -9.22
C ILE A 88 26.77 27.40 -9.81
N SER A 89 28.01 26.91 -9.77
CA SER A 89 29.17 27.67 -10.29
C SER A 89 29.12 27.87 -11.79
N SER A 90 28.52 26.94 -12.56
CA SER A 90 28.30 27.07 -14.01
C SER A 90 27.08 27.93 -14.38
N GLY A 91 26.21 28.24 -13.43
CA GLY A 91 24.98 28.99 -13.64
C GLY A 91 23.77 28.16 -14.08
N ASP A 92 23.89 26.82 -14.11
CA ASP A 92 22.77 25.91 -14.43
C ASP A 92 21.72 25.91 -13.33
N ILE A 93 22.12 26.19 -12.10
CA ILE A 93 21.24 26.35 -10.94
C ILE A 93 21.58 27.68 -10.27
N SER A 94 20.60 28.54 -10.05
CA SER A 94 20.85 29.78 -9.30
C SER A 94 20.93 29.51 -7.79
N GLU A 95 21.84 30.20 -7.09
CA GLU A 95 21.93 30.14 -5.63
C GLU A 95 20.61 30.56 -4.98
N GLN A 96 19.91 31.52 -5.55
CA GLN A 96 18.61 31.96 -5.10
C GLN A 96 17.56 30.83 -5.13
N ASN A 97 17.59 29.96 -6.16
CA ASN A 97 16.70 28.79 -6.24
C ASN A 97 16.93 27.84 -5.07
N ILE A 98 18.20 27.56 -4.74
CA ILE A 98 18.55 26.75 -3.57
C ILE A 98 18.04 27.37 -2.26
N HIS A 99 18.24 28.69 -2.08
CA HIS A 99 17.74 29.39 -0.90
C HIS A 99 16.21 29.32 -0.78
N GLN A 100 15.48 29.48 -1.89
CA GLN A 100 14.02 29.37 -1.90
C GLN A 100 13.52 27.96 -1.53
N LYS A 101 14.16 26.91 -2.08
CA LYS A 101 13.85 25.51 -1.73
C LYS A 101 14.15 25.23 -0.26
N CYS A 102 15.30 25.66 0.24
CA CYS A 102 15.67 25.54 1.65
C CYS A 102 14.65 26.23 2.56
N LYS A 103 14.25 27.47 2.22
CA LYS A 103 13.23 28.21 2.96
C LYS A 103 11.90 27.47 2.99
N LYS A 104 11.43 26.91 1.87
CA LYS A 104 10.21 26.09 1.83
C LYS A 104 10.27 24.90 2.79
N ILE A 105 11.39 24.19 2.80
CA ILE A 105 11.61 23.05 3.70
C ILE A 105 11.58 23.49 5.17
N LEU A 106 12.26 24.58 5.49
CA LEU A 106 12.29 25.13 6.87
C LEU A 106 10.89 25.58 7.31
N MET A 107 10.14 26.24 6.44
CA MET A 107 8.76 26.63 6.73
C MET A 107 7.85 25.40 6.99
N ALA A 108 8.01 24.32 6.22
CA ALA A 108 7.25 23.10 6.45
C ALA A 108 7.64 22.44 7.79
N LYS A 109 8.94 22.45 8.16
CA LYS A 109 9.40 21.96 9.47
C LYS A 109 8.83 22.77 10.61
N SER A 110 8.82 24.10 10.51
CA SER A 110 8.22 24.99 11.52
C SER A 110 6.72 24.79 11.62
N TRP A 111 6.02 24.63 10.48
CA TRP A 111 4.59 24.31 10.47
C TRP A 111 4.25 23.01 11.22
N MET A 112 5.17 22.05 11.21
CA MET A 112 5.08 20.79 11.97
C MET A 112 5.58 20.90 13.41
N ASN A 113 5.91 22.09 13.91
CA ASN A 113 6.48 22.36 15.24
C ASN A 113 7.78 21.59 15.51
N LEU A 114 8.61 21.35 14.47
CA LEU A 114 9.90 20.65 14.66
C LEU A 114 10.99 21.53 15.26
N ASP A 115 10.75 22.83 15.37
CA ASP A 115 11.56 23.80 16.12
C ASP A 115 11.35 23.72 17.64
N ASP A 116 10.17 23.20 18.08
CA ASP A 116 9.89 22.89 19.49
C ASP A 116 9.51 21.40 19.61
N PHE A 117 10.46 20.52 19.24
CA PHE A 117 10.22 19.09 19.20
C PHE A 117 9.97 18.53 20.60
N GLN A 118 8.78 18.00 20.80
CA GLN A 118 8.42 17.27 22.01
C GLN A 118 8.57 15.77 21.78
N THR A 119 9.14 15.07 22.76
CA THR A 119 9.22 13.60 22.72
C THR A 119 7.82 13.00 22.78
N ILE A 120 7.56 12.04 21.91
CA ILE A 120 6.28 11.32 21.92
C ILE A 120 6.20 10.43 23.15
N ASP A 121 5.13 10.54 23.92
CA ASP A 121 4.80 9.60 24.99
C ASP A 121 4.30 8.29 24.38
N ILE A 122 5.18 7.26 24.43
CA ILE A 122 4.90 5.94 23.87
C ILE A 122 3.68 5.29 24.54
N SER A 123 3.43 5.58 25.83
CA SER A 123 2.31 4.99 26.57
C SER A 123 0.93 5.45 26.06
N SER A 124 0.86 6.60 25.43
CA SER A 124 -0.38 7.22 24.92
C SER A 124 -0.64 6.95 23.42
N ILE A 125 0.28 6.28 22.71
CA ILE A 125 0.18 6.09 21.25
C ILE A 125 -1.07 5.28 20.89
N ASP A 126 -1.28 4.14 21.55
CA ASP A 126 -2.38 3.25 21.24
C ASP A 126 -3.74 3.95 21.44
N ASP A 127 -3.91 4.67 22.53
CA ASP A 127 -5.14 5.43 22.82
C ASP A 127 -5.35 6.57 21.82
N SER A 128 -4.27 7.21 21.39
CA SER A 128 -4.31 8.32 20.43
C SER A 128 -4.64 7.87 19.01
N LEU A 129 -4.19 6.68 18.60
CA LEU A 129 -4.41 6.13 17.26
C LEU A 129 -5.69 5.29 17.17
N THR A 130 -6.06 4.57 18.25
CA THR A 130 -7.20 3.65 18.29
C THR A 130 -8.43 4.31 18.91
N THR A 131 -8.77 5.50 18.47
CA THR A 131 -9.95 6.22 18.94
C THR A 131 -11.25 5.58 18.43
N GLU A 132 -12.37 5.82 19.11
CA GLU A 132 -13.71 5.39 18.66
C GLU A 132 -13.99 5.89 17.22
N LYS A 133 -13.53 7.08 16.87
CA LYS A 133 -13.67 7.65 15.52
C LYS A 133 -12.90 6.84 14.49
N THR A 134 -11.63 6.47 14.77
CA THR A 134 -10.82 5.67 13.84
C THR A 134 -11.37 4.26 13.70
N GLN A 135 -11.88 3.65 14.76
CA GLN A 135 -12.54 2.35 14.71
C GLN A 135 -13.81 2.39 13.84
N LYS A 136 -14.66 3.41 13.98
CA LYS A 136 -15.86 3.60 13.14
C LYS A 136 -15.50 3.79 11.66
N ILE A 137 -14.46 4.58 11.36
CA ILE A 137 -13.98 4.76 9.98
C ILE A 137 -13.47 3.44 9.42
N ASN A 138 -12.63 2.71 10.16
CA ASN A 138 -12.09 1.42 9.73
C ASN A 138 -13.21 0.41 9.46
N TYR A 139 -14.18 0.31 10.37
CA TYR A 139 -15.36 -0.55 10.18
C TYR A 139 -16.14 -0.16 8.91
N GLY A 140 -16.37 1.13 8.68
CA GLY A 140 -17.05 1.63 7.49
C GLY A 140 -16.32 1.28 6.19
N LEU A 141 -14.99 1.45 6.17
CA LEU A 141 -14.15 1.08 5.04
C LEU A 141 -14.20 -0.42 4.74
N ILE A 142 -14.01 -1.26 5.78
CA ILE A 142 -14.08 -2.72 5.63
C ILE A 142 -15.46 -3.14 5.12
N LYS A 143 -16.54 -2.63 5.74
CA LYS A 143 -17.91 -2.93 5.31
C LYS A 143 -18.15 -2.57 3.84
N SER A 144 -17.65 -1.43 3.40
CA SER A 144 -17.80 -0.96 2.02
C SER A 144 -16.93 -1.71 1.01
N SER A 145 -15.86 -2.37 1.46
CA SER A 145 -14.97 -3.15 0.61
C SER A 145 -15.45 -4.58 0.36
N ILE A 146 -16.40 -5.08 1.18
CA ILE A 146 -16.95 -6.42 1.01
C ILE A 146 -17.72 -6.49 -0.31
N THR A 147 -17.34 -7.43 -1.17
CA THR A 147 -17.94 -7.63 -2.48
C THR A 147 -18.61 -8.99 -2.54
N LEU A 148 -19.92 -9.00 -2.80
CA LEU A 148 -20.68 -10.21 -3.06
C LEU A 148 -20.51 -10.59 -4.53
N LEU A 149 -19.79 -11.67 -4.82
CA LEU A 149 -19.52 -12.12 -6.20
C LEU A 149 -20.67 -12.94 -6.77
N GLN A 150 -21.27 -13.80 -5.94
CA GLN A 150 -22.38 -14.69 -6.34
C GLN A 150 -23.30 -14.91 -5.13
N ASN A 151 -24.60 -15.07 -5.38
CA ASN A 151 -25.60 -15.40 -4.39
C ASN A 151 -26.68 -16.27 -5.03
N TYR A 152 -26.36 -17.54 -5.23
CA TYR A 152 -27.32 -18.51 -5.77
C TYR A 152 -28.41 -18.78 -4.74
N ASP A 153 -29.65 -18.95 -5.22
CA ASP A 153 -30.84 -19.25 -4.41
C ASP A 153 -31.08 -18.26 -3.25
N ASP A 154 -30.54 -17.04 -3.35
CA ASP A 154 -30.64 -16.00 -2.29
C ASP A 154 -30.28 -16.51 -0.89
N ILE A 155 -29.22 -17.33 -0.79
CA ILE A 155 -28.73 -17.90 0.46
C ILE A 155 -28.21 -16.81 1.41
N ILE A 156 -27.71 -15.71 0.90
CA ILE A 156 -27.26 -14.57 1.71
C ILE A 156 -28.28 -13.42 1.57
N PRO A 157 -28.78 -12.90 2.72
CA PRO A 157 -28.44 -13.21 4.10
C PRO A 157 -29.01 -14.57 4.56
N LEU A 158 -28.25 -15.29 5.40
CA LEU A 158 -28.70 -16.55 5.98
C LEU A 158 -29.98 -16.35 6.79
N LYS A 159 -30.99 -17.17 6.51
CA LYS A 159 -32.30 -17.16 7.19
C LYS A 159 -32.42 -18.41 8.05
N ARG A 160 -33.28 -18.36 9.07
CA ARG A 160 -33.59 -19.53 9.90
C ARG A 160 -32.36 -20.18 10.57
N LEU A 161 -31.52 -19.35 11.25
CA LEU A 161 -30.33 -19.84 11.98
C LEU A 161 -30.66 -20.92 13.02
N ASP A 162 -31.91 -20.97 13.47
CA ASP A 162 -32.44 -21.98 14.44
C ASP A 162 -32.47 -23.40 13.88
N THR A 163 -32.53 -23.57 12.54
CA THR A 163 -32.60 -24.88 11.88
C THR A 163 -31.28 -25.32 11.26
N LEU A 164 -30.26 -24.45 11.31
CA LEU A 164 -28.99 -24.71 10.68
C LEU A 164 -28.00 -25.33 11.69
N LYS A 165 -27.35 -26.42 11.25
CA LYS A 165 -26.12 -26.92 11.86
C LYS A 165 -24.95 -26.37 11.05
N ILE A 166 -24.28 -25.36 11.60
CA ILE A 166 -23.29 -24.59 10.87
C ILE A 166 -21.89 -25.04 11.25
N ALA A 167 -21.07 -25.35 10.25
CA ALA A 167 -19.63 -25.48 10.38
C ALA A 167 -18.93 -24.29 9.70
N SER A 168 -17.80 -23.87 10.27
CA SER A 168 -16.88 -22.96 9.61
C SER A 168 -15.53 -23.63 9.38
N LEU A 169 -15.11 -23.72 8.14
CA LEU A 169 -13.81 -24.23 7.74
C LEU A 169 -12.88 -23.08 7.37
N SER A 170 -11.76 -22.94 8.09
CA SER A 170 -10.69 -22.02 7.78
C SER A 170 -9.55 -22.72 7.04
N ILE A 171 -9.18 -22.22 5.86
CA ILE A 171 -8.07 -22.73 5.04
C ILE A 171 -6.91 -21.74 5.10
N GLY A 172 -5.72 -22.22 5.44
CA GLY A 172 -4.48 -21.43 5.49
C GLY A 172 -4.22 -20.71 6.80
N LYS A 173 -5.17 -20.71 7.74
CA LYS A 173 -5.02 -20.17 9.08
C LYS A 173 -5.84 -21.00 10.07
N ASN A 174 -5.29 -21.27 11.24
CA ASN A 174 -6.04 -21.89 12.32
C ASN A 174 -7.14 -20.94 12.80
N PHE A 175 -7.91 -21.35 13.84
CA PHE A 175 -8.96 -20.55 14.46
C PHE A 175 -8.63 -19.05 14.48
N ASN A 176 -9.57 -18.21 14.09
CA ASN A 176 -9.32 -16.80 13.80
C ASN A 176 -10.55 -15.94 14.12
N SER A 177 -10.35 -14.63 14.10
CA SER A 177 -11.38 -13.64 14.42
C SER A 177 -12.63 -13.70 13.52
N PHE A 178 -12.52 -14.22 12.30
CA PHE A 178 -13.69 -14.45 11.45
C PHE A 178 -14.58 -15.54 12.03
N GLN A 179 -14.00 -16.68 12.42
CA GLN A 179 -14.73 -17.78 13.07
C GLN A 179 -15.30 -17.38 14.45
N GLU A 180 -14.55 -16.59 15.23
CA GLU A 180 -15.06 -15.99 16.47
C GLU A 180 -16.29 -15.13 16.22
N SER A 181 -16.25 -14.28 15.21
CA SER A 181 -17.34 -13.38 14.86
C SER A 181 -18.61 -14.12 14.43
N LEU A 182 -18.47 -15.25 13.73
CA LEU A 182 -19.63 -16.07 13.36
C LEU A 182 -20.36 -16.60 14.60
N ASN A 183 -19.64 -16.96 15.65
CA ASN A 183 -20.21 -17.44 16.92
C ASN A 183 -20.99 -16.38 17.72
N LEU A 184 -20.87 -15.09 17.36
CA LEU A 184 -21.72 -14.03 17.92
C LEU A 184 -23.16 -14.09 17.41
N TYR A 185 -23.41 -14.75 16.28
CA TYR A 185 -24.73 -14.80 15.64
C TYR A 185 -25.42 -16.15 15.76
N ALA A 186 -24.68 -17.25 15.76
CA ALA A 186 -25.19 -18.60 15.89
C ALA A 186 -24.11 -19.53 16.42
N LYS A 187 -24.50 -20.71 16.94
CA LYS A 187 -23.54 -21.75 17.28
C LYS A 187 -22.89 -22.30 16.01
N VAL A 188 -21.59 -22.10 15.87
CA VAL A 188 -20.80 -22.53 14.72
C VAL A 188 -19.64 -23.40 15.19
N ASP A 189 -19.57 -24.65 14.72
CA ASP A 189 -18.44 -25.52 15.01
C ASP A 189 -17.29 -25.18 14.04
N THR A 190 -16.08 -25.06 14.57
CA THR A 190 -14.93 -24.52 13.82
C THR A 190 -13.93 -25.60 13.46
N PHE A 191 -13.50 -25.60 12.20
CA PHE A 191 -12.50 -26.49 11.64
C PHE A 191 -11.42 -25.67 10.96
N SER A 192 -10.22 -26.22 10.85
CA SER A 192 -9.13 -25.60 10.11
C SER A 192 -8.31 -26.64 9.36
N ILE A 193 -7.76 -26.23 8.21
CA ILE A 193 -6.86 -27.04 7.40
C ILE A 193 -5.79 -26.14 6.78
N ASN A 194 -4.57 -26.64 6.65
CA ASN A 194 -3.51 -25.91 5.99
C ASN A 194 -3.78 -25.76 4.50
N GLU A 195 -3.33 -24.66 3.92
CA GLU A 195 -3.32 -24.51 2.47
C GLU A 195 -2.41 -25.58 1.84
N GLY A 196 -2.90 -26.24 0.78
CA GLY A 196 -2.17 -27.30 0.11
C GLY A 196 -2.12 -28.62 0.87
N ALA A 197 -2.97 -28.83 1.89
CA ALA A 197 -3.07 -30.08 2.62
C ALA A 197 -3.25 -31.28 1.67
N ASP A 198 -2.73 -32.43 2.07
CA ASP A 198 -2.84 -33.68 1.32
C ASP A 198 -4.28 -34.24 1.31
N ILE A 199 -4.53 -35.15 0.39
CA ILE A 199 -5.85 -35.78 0.17
C ILE A 199 -6.36 -36.48 1.45
N LYS A 200 -5.47 -37.09 2.23
CA LYS A 200 -5.85 -37.79 3.47
C LYS A 200 -6.44 -36.81 4.50
N ASN A 201 -5.75 -35.69 4.72
CA ASN A 201 -6.22 -34.65 5.62
C ASN A 201 -7.50 -33.98 5.11
N GLN A 202 -7.61 -33.77 3.80
CA GLN A 202 -8.83 -33.26 3.18
C GLN A 202 -10.02 -34.21 3.41
N ALA A 203 -9.84 -35.50 3.19
CA ALA A 203 -10.88 -36.51 3.41
C ALA A 203 -11.38 -36.57 4.87
N LEU A 204 -10.47 -36.45 5.85
CA LEU A 204 -10.83 -36.41 7.26
C LEU A 204 -11.71 -35.19 7.59
N VAL A 205 -11.40 -34.04 7.01
CA VAL A 205 -12.19 -32.83 7.22
C VAL A 205 -13.57 -32.96 6.53
N LEU A 206 -13.62 -33.50 5.31
CA LEU A 206 -14.90 -33.74 4.61
C LEU A 206 -15.83 -34.66 5.40
N ASP A 207 -15.29 -35.73 5.99
CA ASP A 207 -16.08 -36.65 6.85
C ASP A 207 -16.67 -35.92 8.06
N GLN A 208 -15.90 -35.03 8.67
CA GLN A 208 -16.39 -34.23 9.79
C GLN A 208 -17.46 -33.22 9.36
N LEU A 209 -17.28 -32.58 8.20
CA LEU A 209 -18.21 -31.57 7.67
C LEU A 209 -19.52 -32.18 7.18
N SER A 210 -19.57 -33.47 6.82
CA SER A 210 -20.79 -34.17 6.33
C SER A 210 -21.96 -34.15 7.31
N LYS A 211 -21.72 -33.86 8.60
CA LYS A 211 -22.70 -33.77 9.67
C LYS A 211 -23.46 -32.44 9.75
N TYR A 212 -23.04 -31.46 8.92
CA TYR A 212 -23.57 -30.11 8.90
C TYR A 212 -24.40 -29.89 7.65
N ASN A 213 -25.40 -29.03 7.75
CA ASN A 213 -26.24 -28.66 6.59
C ASN A 213 -25.87 -27.28 6.03
N LEU A 214 -24.93 -26.58 6.64
CA LEU A 214 -24.30 -25.38 6.13
C LEU A 214 -22.82 -25.37 6.48
N VAL A 215 -21.97 -25.14 5.50
CA VAL A 215 -20.51 -24.97 5.70
C VAL A 215 -20.09 -23.59 5.19
N ILE A 216 -19.51 -22.79 6.06
CA ILE A 216 -18.92 -21.48 5.72
C ILE A 216 -17.42 -21.67 5.57
N VAL A 217 -16.92 -21.58 4.35
CA VAL A 217 -15.48 -21.74 4.05
C VAL A 217 -14.83 -20.38 3.94
N SER A 218 -13.73 -20.19 4.66
CA SER A 218 -12.88 -19.01 4.57
C SER A 218 -11.47 -19.38 4.13
N VAL A 219 -10.95 -18.68 3.12
CA VAL A 219 -9.58 -18.85 2.63
C VAL A 219 -8.77 -17.64 3.05
N HIS A 220 -7.73 -17.86 3.85
CA HIS A 220 -6.88 -16.81 4.38
C HIS A 220 -5.55 -16.76 3.64
N LYS A 221 -5.33 -15.67 2.91
CA LYS A 221 -4.07 -15.38 2.21
C LYS A 221 -3.46 -14.09 2.72
N SER A 222 -2.15 -14.07 2.83
CA SER A 222 -1.41 -12.86 3.15
C SER A 222 -1.34 -11.96 1.91
N ASN A 223 -1.53 -10.66 2.08
CA ASN A 223 -1.28 -9.65 1.05
C ASN A 223 0.18 -9.17 1.02
N ALA A 224 1.05 -9.72 1.89
CA ALA A 224 2.47 -9.34 1.97
C ALA A 224 3.28 -9.70 0.72
N SER A 225 2.73 -10.49 -0.19
CA SER A 225 3.41 -10.97 -1.40
C SER A 225 2.50 -10.82 -2.62
N ALA A 226 2.07 -9.60 -2.91
CA ALA A 226 1.16 -9.30 -4.04
C ALA A 226 1.67 -9.80 -5.39
N TRP A 227 3.00 -9.83 -5.59
CA TRP A 227 3.65 -10.40 -6.80
C TRP A 227 3.44 -11.90 -6.99
N LYS A 228 2.93 -12.62 -6.01
CA LYS A 228 2.52 -14.03 -6.12
C LYS A 228 1.07 -14.18 -6.60
N ASP A 229 0.43 -13.11 -7.04
CA ASP A 229 -0.94 -13.05 -7.56
C ASP A 229 -2.00 -13.61 -6.60
N PHE A 230 -1.70 -13.69 -5.30
CA PHE A 230 -2.58 -14.27 -4.27
C PHE A 230 -3.10 -15.68 -4.58
N LYS A 231 -2.42 -16.42 -5.48
CA LYS A 231 -2.83 -17.74 -5.93
C LYS A 231 -2.93 -18.72 -4.76
N ILE A 232 -3.99 -19.50 -4.77
CA ILE A 232 -4.13 -20.68 -3.91
C ILE A 232 -3.47 -21.88 -4.58
N SER A 233 -3.08 -22.89 -3.80
CA SER A 233 -2.50 -24.13 -4.36
C SER A 233 -3.55 -24.90 -5.15
N LYS A 234 -3.09 -25.68 -6.16
CA LYS A 234 -3.97 -26.55 -6.94
C LYS A 234 -4.75 -27.54 -6.07
N ASN A 235 -4.12 -28.06 -5.02
CA ASN A 235 -4.79 -28.97 -4.08
C ASN A 235 -5.92 -28.28 -3.32
N THR A 236 -5.73 -27.03 -2.89
CA THR A 236 -6.78 -26.23 -2.25
C THR A 236 -7.92 -25.94 -3.22
N ASP A 237 -7.62 -25.62 -4.47
CA ASP A 237 -8.65 -25.35 -5.48
C ASP A 237 -9.53 -26.58 -5.74
N ILE A 238 -8.92 -27.75 -5.94
CA ILE A 238 -9.64 -29.03 -6.09
C ILE A 238 -10.49 -29.34 -4.84
N PHE A 239 -9.95 -29.10 -3.66
CA PHE A 239 -10.65 -29.31 -2.40
C PHE A 239 -11.87 -28.41 -2.26
N LEU A 240 -11.78 -27.13 -2.61
CA LEU A 240 -12.90 -26.19 -2.64
C LEU A 240 -14.01 -26.67 -3.60
N GLN A 241 -13.65 -27.14 -4.80
CA GLN A 241 -14.61 -27.72 -5.75
C GLN A 241 -15.28 -29.00 -5.22
N THR A 242 -14.63 -29.72 -4.33
CA THR A 242 -15.21 -30.94 -3.70
C THR A 242 -16.18 -30.61 -2.59
N ILE A 243 -16.00 -29.45 -1.90
CA ILE A 243 -16.91 -28.99 -0.84
C ILE A 243 -18.17 -28.36 -1.41
N ALA A 244 -18.05 -27.68 -2.56
CA ALA A 244 -19.17 -26.99 -3.24
C ALA A 244 -20.17 -27.97 -3.83
#